data_fca675e8554ce147b6270b0cb857200e
#
_entry.id   fca675e8554ce147b6270b0cb857200e
#
_cell.length_a   1.000
_cell.length_b   1.000
_cell.length_c   1.000
_cell.angle_alpha   90.00
_cell.angle_beta   90.00
_cell.angle_gamma   90.00
#
_symmetry.space_group_name_H-M   'P 1'
#
loop_
_entity.id
_entity.type
_entity.pdbx_description
1 polymer ?
#
loop_
_entity_poly.entity_id
_entity_poly.type
_entity_poly.pdbx_seq_one_letter_code
_entity_poly.pdbx_strand_id
1 'polypeptide(L)'
;MIVERIWTGNAYRNYNYLIACPETGEALAIDPLDHEKCLNTARVKGWQITQILNTHEHHDHTGGNAAVVAATGAKVIAHHKAAGKIAGMDRGVQAGDVIKVGKHIELECLDTPGHTMCHICLRSHTDEPALFSGDTLFNAGAGNVHNGGDVNALYATFVEQLARLP
;
A
#
# COMPACT_ATOMS: atom_id res chain seq x y z
N MET A 1 -10.96 -10.53 -6.69
CA MET A 1 -10.46 -9.28 -6.09
C MET A 1 -10.99 -8.10 -6.89
N ILE A 2 -11.47 -7.05 -6.23
CA ILE A 2 -11.84 -5.80 -6.91
C ILE A 2 -10.78 -4.76 -6.54
N VAL A 3 -10.22 -4.08 -7.55
CA VAL A 3 -9.23 -3.02 -7.36
C VAL A 3 -9.80 -1.72 -7.87
N GLU A 4 -9.91 -0.73 -6.99
CA GLU A 4 -10.29 0.62 -7.33
C GLU A 4 -9.09 1.54 -7.22
N ARG A 5 -8.72 2.16 -8.33
CA ARG A 5 -7.62 3.12 -8.40
C ARG A 5 -8.16 4.54 -8.31
N ILE A 6 -7.73 5.27 -7.30
CA ILE A 6 -8.20 6.62 -6.98
C ILE A 6 -7.09 7.64 -7.27
N TRP A 7 -7.29 8.45 -8.30
CA TRP A 7 -6.38 9.55 -8.61
C TRP A 7 -6.55 10.70 -7.62
N THR A 8 -5.48 11.10 -6.93
CA THR A 8 -5.55 12.20 -5.96
C THR A 8 -5.72 13.56 -6.63
N GLY A 9 -5.12 13.76 -7.80
CA GLY A 9 -5.16 15.03 -8.52
C GLY A 9 -4.35 16.15 -7.89
N ASN A 10 -3.49 15.82 -6.94
CA ASN A 10 -2.60 16.76 -6.25
C ASN A 10 -1.23 16.88 -6.95
N ALA A 11 -0.36 17.73 -6.39
CA ALA A 11 1.00 17.97 -6.91
C ALA A 11 1.92 16.74 -6.84
N TYR A 12 1.65 15.81 -5.93
CA TYR A 12 2.42 14.56 -5.79
C TYR A 12 2.11 13.54 -6.89
N ARG A 13 0.93 13.68 -7.56
CA ARG A 13 0.48 12.78 -8.64
C ARG A 13 0.30 11.33 -8.17
N ASN A 14 -0.08 11.13 -6.91
CA ASN A 14 -0.25 9.82 -6.29
C ASN A 14 -1.57 9.16 -6.72
N TYR A 15 -1.56 7.84 -6.68
CA TYR A 15 -2.75 7.02 -6.66
C TYR A 15 -2.93 6.41 -5.29
N ASN A 16 -4.17 6.42 -4.80
CA ASN A 16 -4.59 5.59 -3.68
C ASN A 16 -5.35 4.38 -4.23
N TYR A 17 -5.34 3.27 -3.52
CA TYR A 17 -6.06 2.08 -3.96
C TYR A 17 -7.01 1.58 -2.88
N LEU A 18 -8.16 1.07 -3.29
CA LEU A 18 -9.01 0.24 -2.46
C LEU A 18 -9.05 -1.18 -3.05
N ILE A 19 -8.70 -2.16 -2.23
CA ILE A 19 -8.78 -3.58 -2.59
C ILE A 19 -9.95 -4.16 -1.83
N ALA A 20 -11.01 -4.56 -2.53
CA ALA A 20 -12.23 -5.02 -1.88
C ALA A 20 -12.57 -6.48 -2.20
N CYS A 21 -13.02 -7.18 -1.16
CA CYS A 21 -13.59 -8.52 -1.31
C CYS A 21 -15.03 -8.42 -1.84
N PRO A 22 -15.32 -9.02 -3.02
CA PRO A 22 -16.65 -8.93 -3.62
C PRO A 22 -17.75 -9.61 -2.78
N GLU A 23 -17.37 -10.57 -1.93
CA GLU A 23 -18.36 -11.32 -1.13
C GLU A 23 -18.69 -10.63 0.19
N THR A 24 -17.69 -10.03 0.86
CA THR A 24 -17.89 -9.47 2.21
C THR A 24 -18.02 -7.95 2.19
N GLY A 25 -17.55 -7.27 1.14
CA GLY A 25 -17.45 -5.82 1.08
C GLY A 25 -16.31 -5.25 1.95
N GLU A 26 -15.55 -6.10 2.65
CA GLU A 26 -14.36 -5.64 3.35
C GLU A 26 -13.32 -5.14 2.39
N ALA A 27 -12.64 -4.04 2.76
CA ALA A 27 -11.65 -3.39 1.93
C ALA A 27 -10.38 -3.03 2.70
N LEU A 28 -9.24 -3.14 1.99
CA LEU A 28 -7.94 -2.59 2.35
C LEU A 28 -7.72 -1.29 1.58
N ALA A 29 -7.36 -0.21 2.26
CA ALA A 29 -6.88 1.02 1.63
C ALA A 29 -5.36 1.01 1.58
N ILE A 30 -4.79 1.23 0.39
CA ILE A 30 -3.35 1.38 0.22
C ILE A 30 -3.04 2.87 0.03
N ASP A 31 -2.15 3.38 0.89
CA ASP A 31 -1.65 4.75 0.89
C ASP A 31 -2.76 5.82 0.76
N PRO A 32 -3.74 5.88 1.68
CA PRO A 32 -4.95 6.69 1.51
C PRO A 32 -4.72 8.18 1.80
N LEU A 33 -3.82 8.84 1.06
CA LEU A 33 -3.53 10.26 1.21
C LEU A 33 -4.79 11.12 1.04
N ASP A 34 -5.54 10.90 -0.05
CA ASP A 34 -6.83 11.54 -0.28
C ASP A 34 -7.93 10.73 0.40
N HIS A 35 -7.96 10.87 1.73
CA HIS A 35 -8.90 10.12 2.58
C HIS A 35 -10.36 10.39 2.22
N GLU A 36 -10.70 11.61 1.79
CA GLU A 36 -12.08 11.96 1.41
C GLU A 36 -12.54 11.15 0.19
N LYS A 37 -11.70 11.06 -0.85
CA LYS A 37 -12.01 10.24 -2.03
C LYS A 37 -12.07 8.76 -1.67
N CYS A 38 -11.14 8.25 -0.84
CA CYS A 38 -11.14 6.86 -0.40
C CYS A 38 -12.42 6.51 0.36
N LEU A 39 -12.80 7.32 1.35
CA LEU A 39 -14.01 7.11 2.15
C LEU A 39 -15.29 7.24 1.31
N ASN A 40 -15.36 8.25 0.43
CA ASN A 40 -16.51 8.43 -0.44
C ASN A 40 -16.66 7.26 -1.43
N THR A 41 -15.56 6.80 -2.02
CA THR A 41 -15.56 5.66 -2.96
C THR A 41 -16.04 4.40 -2.23
N ALA A 42 -15.49 4.10 -1.06
CA ALA A 42 -15.93 2.96 -0.25
C ALA A 42 -17.43 3.05 0.08
N ARG A 43 -17.91 4.22 0.52
CA ARG A 43 -19.32 4.45 0.82
C ARG A 43 -20.24 4.21 -0.39
N VAL A 44 -19.88 4.76 -1.55
CA VAL A 44 -20.68 4.62 -2.79
C VAL A 44 -20.74 3.17 -3.25
N LYS A 45 -19.65 2.43 -3.08
CA LYS A 45 -19.57 1.01 -3.48
C LYS A 45 -20.08 0.03 -2.40
N GLY A 46 -20.48 0.54 -1.22
CA GLY A 46 -20.94 -0.29 -0.11
C GLY A 46 -19.81 -1.10 0.53
N TRP A 47 -18.57 -0.61 0.48
CA TRP A 47 -17.41 -1.26 1.07
C TRP A 47 -17.10 -0.70 2.45
N GLN A 48 -16.52 -1.55 3.30
CA GLN A 48 -16.04 -1.20 4.63
C GLN A 48 -14.52 -1.28 4.65
N ILE A 49 -13.84 -0.15 4.80
CA ILE A 49 -12.39 -0.11 4.99
C ILE A 49 -12.08 -0.61 6.40
N THR A 50 -11.48 -1.80 6.49
CA THR A 50 -11.10 -2.44 7.76
C THR A 50 -9.61 -2.37 8.04
N GLN A 51 -8.81 -2.12 7.00
CA GLN A 51 -7.36 -2.06 7.07
C GLN A 51 -6.82 -0.94 6.19
N ILE A 52 -5.71 -0.35 6.62
CA ILE A 52 -4.86 0.53 5.82
C ILE A 52 -3.50 -0.15 5.69
N LEU A 53 -2.92 -0.19 4.50
CA LEU A 53 -1.52 -0.48 4.31
C LEU A 53 -0.80 0.76 3.81
N ASN A 54 0.31 1.10 4.44
CA ASN A 54 1.25 2.05 3.85
C ASN A 54 2.43 1.32 3.24
N THR A 55 2.71 1.61 1.98
CA THR A 55 3.86 1.04 1.27
C THR A 55 5.17 1.51 1.89
N HIS A 56 5.20 2.75 2.39
CA HIS A 56 6.34 3.32 3.09
C HIS A 56 5.92 4.53 3.96
N GLU A 57 6.88 5.16 4.65
CA GLU A 57 6.64 6.14 5.71
C GLU A 57 6.46 7.59 5.23
N HIS A 58 6.58 7.92 3.95
CA HIS A 58 6.47 9.31 3.50
C HIS A 58 5.06 9.87 3.70
N HIS A 59 4.99 11.17 3.98
CA HIS A 59 3.74 11.85 4.35
C HIS A 59 2.69 11.82 3.22
N ASP A 60 3.13 11.88 1.98
CA ASP A 60 2.24 11.81 0.81
C ASP A 60 1.65 10.40 0.55
N HIS A 61 1.98 9.43 1.40
CA HIS A 61 1.35 8.10 1.47
C HIS A 61 0.58 7.90 2.78
N THR A 62 1.06 8.51 3.88
CA THR A 62 0.50 8.27 5.22
C THR A 62 -0.44 9.38 5.72
N GLY A 63 -0.46 10.53 5.08
CA GLY A 63 -1.12 11.74 5.57
C GLY A 63 -2.63 11.62 5.79
N GLY A 64 -3.31 10.71 5.13
CA GLY A 64 -4.75 10.46 5.31
C GLY A 64 -5.10 9.39 6.37
N ASN A 65 -4.10 8.66 6.91
CA ASN A 65 -4.36 7.54 7.83
C ASN A 65 -5.27 7.91 9.01
N ALA A 66 -4.94 8.98 9.71
CA ALA A 66 -5.68 9.38 10.91
C ALA A 66 -7.17 9.64 10.62
N ALA A 67 -7.47 10.27 9.48
CA ALA A 67 -8.85 10.54 9.07
C ALA A 67 -9.60 9.26 8.69
N VAL A 68 -8.96 8.33 7.96
CA VAL A 68 -9.57 7.02 7.65
C VAL A 68 -9.79 6.21 8.94
N VAL A 69 -8.81 6.15 9.84
CA VAL A 69 -8.94 5.45 11.14
C VAL A 69 -10.09 6.04 11.95
N ALA A 70 -10.17 7.37 12.05
CA ALA A 70 -11.24 8.03 12.79
C ALA A 70 -12.64 7.72 12.23
N ALA A 71 -12.76 7.59 10.91
CA ALA A 71 -14.04 7.32 10.24
C ALA A 71 -14.44 5.84 10.26
N THR A 72 -13.47 4.90 10.30
CA THR A 72 -13.74 3.47 10.05
C THR A 72 -13.27 2.53 11.15
N GLY A 73 -12.35 2.95 12.00
CA GLY A 73 -11.66 2.07 12.96
C GLY A 73 -10.62 1.14 12.30
N ALA A 74 -10.26 1.38 11.04
CA ALA A 74 -9.31 0.56 10.29
C ALA A 74 -7.96 0.43 11.00
N LYS A 75 -7.33 -0.74 10.86
CA LYS A 75 -6.00 -1.03 11.41
C LYS A 75 -4.91 -0.61 10.44
N VAL A 76 -3.89 0.10 10.94
CA VAL A 76 -2.76 0.57 10.15
C VAL A 76 -1.66 -0.49 10.12
N ILE A 77 -1.30 -0.91 8.92
CA ILE A 77 -0.28 -1.93 8.64
C ILE A 77 0.83 -1.29 7.80
N ALA A 78 2.07 -1.56 8.13
CA ALA A 78 3.23 -1.13 7.34
C ALA A 78 4.41 -2.06 7.59
N HIS A 79 5.52 -1.85 6.89
CA HIS A 79 6.76 -2.59 7.15
C HIS A 79 7.17 -2.46 8.63
N HIS A 80 7.61 -3.56 9.26
CA HIS A 80 7.93 -3.57 10.70
C HIS A 80 8.99 -2.52 11.10
N LYS A 81 9.95 -2.19 10.21
CA LYS A 81 10.94 -1.14 10.44
C LYS A 81 10.37 0.29 10.36
N ALA A 82 9.11 0.45 9.97
CA ALA A 82 8.42 1.73 9.99
C ALA A 82 7.81 2.05 11.37
N ALA A 83 7.95 1.15 12.34
CA ALA A 83 7.53 1.39 13.72
C ALA A 83 8.17 2.67 14.28
N GLY A 84 7.34 3.57 14.81
CA GLY A 84 7.77 4.90 15.27
C GLY A 84 7.89 5.97 14.18
N LYS A 85 7.85 5.60 12.90
CA LYS A 85 7.84 6.54 11.77
C LYS A 85 6.43 6.82 11.27
N ILE A 86 5.54 5.82 11.32
CA ILE A 86 4.13 5.95 10.94
C ILE A 86 3.28 6.01 12.21
N ALA A 87 2.61 7.13 12.40
CA ALA A 87 1.75 7.34 13.57
C ALA A 87 0.55 6.37 13.56
N GLY A 88 0.24 5.78 14.70
CA GLY A 88 -0.91 4.89 14.85
C GLY A 88 -0.76 3.52 14.17
N MET A 89 0.46 3.11 13.81
CA MET A 89 0.71 1.79 13.25
C MET A 89 0.34 0.69 14.24
N ASP A 90 -0.59 -0.19 13.84
CA ASP A 90 -1.08 -1.32 14.66
C ASP A 90 -0.28 -2.60 14.42
N ARG A 91 0.17 -2.84 13.19
CA ARG A 91 0.83 -4.10 12.80
C ARG A 91 2.03 -3.87 11.88
N GLY A 92 3.17 -4.46 12.25
CA GLY A 92 4.34 -4.57 11.39
C GLY A 92 4.30 -5.84 10.54
N VAL A 93 4.68 -5.73 9.27
CA VAL A 93 4.81 -6.85 8.32
C VAL A 93 6.19 -6.84 7.66
N GLN A 94 6.54 -7.95 7.03
CA GLN A 94 7.81 -8.17 6.32
C GLN A 94 7.58 -9.12 5.14
N ALA A 95 8.62 -9.35 4.34
CA ALA A 95 8.57 -10.29 3.21
C ALA A 95 8.02 -11.67 3.62
N GLY A 96 7.10 -12.19 2.81
CA GLY A 96 6.43 -13.46 3.01
C GLY A 96 5.19 -13.41 3.93
N ASP A 97 4.98 -12.29 4.65
CA ASP A 97 3.72 -12.09 5.36
C ASP A 97 2.56 -11.93 4.37
N VAL A 98 1.38 -12.39 4.77
CA VAL A 98 0.15 -12.29 3.97
C VAL A 98 -0.85 -11.38 4.66
N ILE A 99 -1.37 -10.42 3.89
CA ILE A 99 -2.50 -9.59 4.29
C ILE A 99 -3.77 -10.18 3.68
N LYS A 100 -4.74 -10.50 4.54
CA LYS A 100 -6.03 -11.04 4.13
C LYS A 100 -7.08 -9.94 4.09
N VAL A 101 -7.87 -9.90 3.02
CA VAL A 101 -8.98 -8.97 2.87
C VAL A 101 -10.26 -9.77 2.60
N GLY A 102 -11.19 -9.71 3.52
CA GLY A 102 -12.39 -10.55 3.48
C GLY A 102 -12.07 -12.04 3.48
N LYS A 103 -12.81 -12.82 2.68
CA LYS A 103 -12.69 -14.30 2.69
C LYS A 103 -11.55 -14.88 1.87
N HIS A 104 -11.26 -14.29 0.69
CA HIS A 104 -10.49 -14.98 -0.35
C HIS A 104 -9.35 -14.13 -0.94
N ILE A 105 -9.20 -12.89 -0.52
CA ILE A 105 -8.10 -12.06 -1.03
C ILE A 105 -6.91 -12.22 -0.11
N GLU A 106 -5.80 -12.63 -0.70
CA GLU A 106 -4.50 -12.76 -0.05
C GLU A 106 -3.47 -11.95 -0.84
N LEU A 107 -2.78 -11.06 -0.14
CA LEU A 107 -1.75 -10.19 -0.68
C LEU A 107 -0.45 -10.47 0.05
N GLU A 108 0.54 -10.98 -0.68
CA GLU A 108 1.88 -11.26 -0.17
C GLU A 108 2.68 -9.96 -0.06
N CYS A 109 3.35 -9.78 1.07
CA CYS A 109 4.28 -8.69 1.29
C CYS A 109 5.65 -9.03 0.70
N LEU A 110 6.22 -8.09 -0.05
CA LEU A 110 7.58 -8.15 -0.58
C LEU A 110 8.39 -7.01 0.03
N ASP A 111 9.47 -7.29 0.74
CA ASP A 111 10.41 -6.25 1.18
C ASP A 111 11.08 -5.66 -0.06
N THR A 112 10.89 -4.38 -0.30
CA THR A 112 11.40 -3.68 -1.48
C THR A 112 12.16 -2.42 -1.08
N PRO A 113 13.24 -2.56 -0.27
CA PRO A 113 14.02 -1.40 0.15
C PRO A 113 14.66 -0.71 -1.05
N GLY A 114 14.77 0.61 -0.94
CA GLY A 114 15.40 1.42 -1.98
C GLY A 114 14.92 2.85 -1.98
N HIS A 115 13.69 3.14 -2.37
CA HIS A 115 13.08 4.47 -2.24
C HIS A 115 13.08 4.92 -0.78
N THR A 116 12.62 4.07 0.12
CA THR A 116 12.94 4.09 1.55
C THR A 116 13.40 2.71 2.01
N MET A 117 14.02 2.62 3.19
CA MET A 117 14.48 1.34 3.74
C MET A 117 13.37 0.54 4.44
N CYS A 118 12.18 1.13 4.55
CA CYS A 118 10.99 0.50 5.11
C CYS A 118 9.89 0.28 4.06
N HIS A 119 10.28 0.20 2.78
CA HIS A 119 9.33 0.05 1.68
C HIS A 119 8.90 -1.41 1.50
N ILE A 120 7.61 -1.62 1.26
CA ILE A 120 7.04 -2.91 0.85
C ILE A 120 6.17 -2.75 -0.40
N CYS A 121 6.20 -3.75 -1.26
CA CYS A 121 5.19 -3.96 -2.28
C CYS A 121 4.21 -5.04 -1.84
N LEU A 122 2.99 -5.01 -2.37
CA LEU A 122 2.03 -6.10 -2.23
C LEU A 122 1.83 -6.80 -3.57
N ARG A 123 1.84 -8.12 -3.55
CA ARG A 123 1.56 -8.98 -4.70
C ARG A 123 0.30 -9.81 -4.47
N SER A 124 -0.62 -9.80 -5.43
CA SER A 124 -1.74 -10.74 -5.43
C SER A 124 -1.39 -12.03 -6.17
N HIS A 125 -2.00 -13.15 -5.74
CA HIS A 125 -1.89 -14.47 -6.38
C HIS A 125 -3.22 -14.85 -7.05
N THR A 126 -3.82 -13.92 -7.78
CA THR A 126 -5.05 -14.14 -8.55
C THR A 126 -4.70 -14.53 -10.01
N ASP A 127 -5.68 -14.99 -10.78
CA ASP A 127 -5.50 -15.30 -12.20
C ASP A 127 -4.99 -14.10 -13.01
N GLU A 128 -5.34 -12.89 -12.58
CA GLU A 128 -4.75 -11.63 -13.04
C GLU A 128 -3.88 -11.06 -11.91
N PRO A 129 -2.58 -11.40 -11.86
CA PRO A 129 -1.72 -10.95 -10.78
C PRO A 129 -1.52 -9.44 -10.81
N ALA A 130 -1.52 -8.82 -9.65
CA ALA A 130 -1.30 -7.39 -9.47
C ALA A 130 -0.15 -7.14 -8.50
N LEU A 131 0.64 -6.11 -8.79
CA LEU A 131 1.68 -5.58 -7.91
C LEU A 131 1.31 -4.15 -7.52
N PHE A 132 1.17 -3.90 -6.22
CA PHE A 132 1.02 -2.57 -5.65
C PHE A 132 2.40 -2.11 -5.19
N SER A 133 3.03 -1.30 -6.02
CA SER A 133 4.48 -1.04 -5.95
C SER A 133 4.86 0.23 -5.19
N GLY A 134 3.89 1.04 -4.74
CA GLY A 134 4.21 2.34 -4.14
C GLY A 134 5.22 3.12 -4.98
N ASP A 135 6.26 3.64 -4.33
CA ASP A 135 7.31 4.41 -4.98
C ASP A 135 8.54 3.58 -5.39
N THR A 136 8.45 2.25 -5.33
CA THR A 136 9.52 1.40 -5.88
C THR A 136 9.50 1.40 -7.40
N LEU A 137 8.33 1.21 -8.03
CA LEU A 137 8.20 1.12 -9.48
C LEU A 137 7.05 2.00 -9.98
N PHE A 138 7.35 2.91 -10.90
CA PHE A 138 6.37 3.72 -11.62
C PHE A 138 6.12 3.18 -13.04
N ASN A 139 5.14 3.76 -13.72
CA ASN A 139 4.86 3.41 -15.11
C ASN A 139 6.09 3.57 -16.05
N ALA A 140 6.96 4.54 -15.75
CA ALA A 140 8.17 4.81 -16.51
C ALA A 140 9.28 5.36 -15.61
N GLY A 141 9.68 4.58 -14.61
CA GLY A 141 10.74 4.98 -13.68
C GLY A 141 10.57 4.39 -12.29
N ALA A 142 11.28 4.96 -11.33
CA ALA A 142 11.29 4.57 -9.94
C ALA A 142 11.30 5.81 -9.04
N GLY A 143 10.90 5.65 -7.79
CA GLY A 143 11.06 6.68 -6.77
C GLY A 143 12.52 7.05 -6.56
N ASN A 144 12.79 8.31 -6.23
CA ASN A 144 14.13 8.75 -5.86
C ASN A 144 14.55 8.15 -4.50
N VAL A 145 15.83 8.28 -4.16
CA VAL A 145 16.39 7.73 -2.91
C VAL A 145 16.84 8.81 -1.92
N HIS A 146 16.45 10.08 -2.16
CA HIS A 146 17.01 11.22 -1.43
C HIS A 146 16.52 11.32 0.02
N ASN A 147 15.34 10.78 0.30
CA ASN A 147 14.69 10.90 1.60
C ASN A 147 14.66 9.56 2.35
N GLY A 148 15.83 9.08 2.77
CA GLY A 148 15.95 7.86 3.57
C GLY A 148 16.09 6.57 2.77
N GLY A 149 16.41 6.68 1.48
CA GLY A 149 16.63 5.55 0.59
C GLY A 149 18.09 5.21 0.34
N ASP A 150 18.31 4.18 -0.49
CA ASP A 150 19.63 3.72 -0.93
C ASP A 150 19.54 3.19 -2.36
N VAL A 151 20.42 3.69 -3.25
CA VAL A 151 20.39 3.35 -4.68
C VAL A 151 20.80 1.89 -4.93
N ASN A 152 21.70 1.33 -4.14
CA ASN A 152 22.13 -0.06 -4.31
C ASN A 152 21.04 -1.01 -3.85
N ALA A 153 20.34 -0.67 -2.76
CA ALA A 153 19.18 -1.42 -2.30
C ALA A 153 18.05 -1.37 -3.34
N LEU A 154 17.78 -0.21 -3.96
CA LEU A 154 16.79 -0.09 -5.02
C LEU A 154 17.15 -0.95 -6.22
N TYR A 155 18.42 -0.92 -6.66
CA TYR A 155 18.92 -1.75 -7.75
C TYR A 155 18.75 -3.25 -7.43
N ALA A 156 19.15 -3.69 -6.23
CA ALA A 156 18.98 -5.07 -5.81
C ALA A 156 17.50 -5.49 -5.79
N THR A 157 16.60 -4.64 -5.28
CA THR A 157 15.15 -4.85 -5.33
C THR A 157 14.67 -5.11 -6.76
N PHE A 158 15.10 -4.31 -7.73
CA PHE A 158 14.72 -4.51 -9.13
C PHE A 158 15.25 -5.83 -9.69
N VAL A 159 16.54 -6.11 -9.54
CA VAL A 159 17.21 -7.25 -10.19
C VAL A 159 16.88 -8.58 -9.51
N GLU A 160 16.83 -8.59 -8.18
CA GLU A 160 16.71 -9.83 -7.42
C GLU A 160 15.26 -10.22 -7.12
N GLN A 161 14.33 -9.24 -7.13
CA GLN A 161 12.93 -9.49 -6.82
C GLN A 161 12.00 -9.15 -7.99
N LEU A 162 11.91 -7.88 -8.40
CA LEU A 162 10.87 -7.47 -9.35
C LEU A 162 11.07 -8.09 -10.74
N ALA A 163 12.32 -8.20 -11.22
CA ALA A 163 12.61 -8.84 -12.51
C ALA A 163 12.34 -10.35 -12.55
N ARG A 164 12.06 -10.97 -11.40
CA ARG A 164 11.73 -12.40 -11.29
C ARG A 164 10.23 -12.65 -11.13
N LEU A 165 9.44 -11.59 -11.03
CA LEU A 165 7.98 -11.72 -11.01
C LEU A 165 7.49 -12.14 -12.39
N PRO A 166 6.42 -12.95 -12.46
CA PRO A 166 5.86 -13.45 -13.73
C PRO A 166 5.28 -12.32 -14.59
#